data_4b5323ea11587cc8f84eb18c37a9a5e3
#
_entry.id   4b5323ea11587cc8f84eb18c37a9a5e3
#
_cell.length_a   1.000
_cell.length_b   1.000
_cell.length_c   1.000
_cell.angle_alpha   90.00
_cell.angle_beta   90.00
_cell.angle_gamma   90.00
#
_symmetry.space_group_name_H-M   'P 1'
#
loop_
_entity.id
_entity.type
_entity.pdbx_description
1 polymer ?
#
loop_
_entity_poly.entity_id
_entity_poly.type
_entity_poly.pdbx_seq_one_letter_code
_entity_poly.pdbx_strand_id
1 'polypeptide(L)'
;GAILVVSAADGPMPQTREHILLARQVGVPALVVFMNKVDMVDDEELLELVEMEVRELLSSYQFPGDDIPIVKGSALAAVEDRDPAIGQDRVLELMTAVDTYIPQPERPVDLPFLMPVEDVFSISGRGTVVTGRVERGVVKVGEEVEIVGIRPVQKTTCTGVEMFRKLLDQGQ
;
A
#
# COMPACT_ATOMS: atom_id res chain seq x y z
N GLY A 1 -1.69 -1.63 4.88
CA GLY A 1 -2.83 -2.24 4.19
C GLY A 1 -2.67 -2.26 2.68
N ALA A 2 -3.64 -2.82 2.00
CA ALA A 2 -3.67 -2.85 0.55
C ALA A 2 -5.09 -2.67 0.00
N ILE A 3 -5.18 -2.21 -1.24
CA ILE A 3 -6.42 -2.18 -2.02
C ILE A 3 -6.36 -3.31 -3.04
N LEU A 4 -7.30 -4.25 -2.98
CA LEU A 4 -7.48 -5.29 -3.99
C LEU A 4 -8.48 -4.81 -5.03
N VAL A 5 -8.07 -4.74 -6.30
CA VAL A 5 -8.94 -4.37 -7.40
C VAL A 5 -9.38 -5.62 -8.15
N VAL A 6 -10.69 -5.81 -8.27
CA VAL A 6 -11.31 -6.94 -8.99
C VAL A 6 -12.28 -6.40 -10.04
N SER A 7 -12.32 -7.01 -11.21
CA SER A 7 -13.29 -6.67 -12.23
C SER A 7 -14.66 -7.25 -11.89
N ALA A 8 -15.71 -6.43 -11.88
CA ALA A 8 -17.09 -6.87 -11.69
C ALA A 8 -17.58 -7.73 -12.87
N ALA A 9 -17.07 -7.47 -14.07
CA ALA A 9 -17.48 -8.20 -15.27
C ALA A 9 -16.81 -9.59 -15.39
N ASP A 10 -15.59 -9.73 -14.87
CA ASP A 10 -14.79 -10.97 -15.04
C ASP A 10 -14.75 -11.83 -13.76
N GLY A 11 -15.08 -11.23 -12.61
CA GLY A 11 -14.92 -11.86 -11.30
C GLY A 11 -13.46 -12.05 -10.86
N PRO A 12 -13.21 -12.85 -9.80
CA PRO A 12 -11.87 -13.13 -9.33
C PRO A 12 -11.12 -14.07 -10.26
N MET A 13 -10.15 -13.55 -10.99
CA MET A 13 -9.28 -14.27 -11.92
C MET A 13 -8.09 -14.96 -11.20
N PRO A 14 -7.33 -15.84 -11.87
CA PRO A 14 -6.16 -16.47 -11.28
C PRO A 14 -5.16 -15.47 -10.66
N GLN A 15 -4.92 -14.33 -11.31
CA GLN A 15 -4.06 -13.27 -10.79
C GLN A 15 -4.59 -12.67 -9.48
N THR A 16 -5.91 -12.60 -9.31
CA THR A 16 -6.52 -12.12 -8.05
C THR A 16 -6.10 -13.03 -6.88
N ARG A 17 -6.09 -14.35 -7.11
CA ARG A 17 -5.63 -15.35 -6.12
C ARG A 17 -4.16 -15.17 -5.78
N GLU A 18 -3.32 -14.95 -6.78
CA GLU A 18 -1.89 -14.69 -6.60
C GLU A 18 -1.65 -13.42 -5.79
N HIS A 19 -2.37 -12.34 -6.08
CA HIS A 19 -2.25 -11.08 -5.34
C HIS A 19 -2.66 -11.22 -3.87
N ILE A 20 -3.75 -11.95 -3.59
CA ILE A 20 -4.19 -12.22 -2.20
C ILE A 20 -3.15 -13.08 -1.46
N LEU A 21 -2.63 -14.12 -2.13
CA LEU A 21 -1.58 -14.97 -1.56
C LEU A 21 -0.32 -14.16 -1.22
N LEU A 22 0.14 -13.32 -2.15
CA LEU A 22 1.29 -12.44 -1.94
C LEU A 22 1.04 -11.45 -0.79
N ALA A 23 -0.13 -10.82 -0.75
CA ALA A 23 -0.50 -9.93 0.35
C ALA A 23 -0.40 -10.65 1.71
N ARG A 24 -0.85 -11.91 1.77
CA ARG A 24 -0.73 -12.72 2.98
C ARG A 24 0.73 -13.04 3.33
N GLN A 25 1.54 -13.43 2.35
CA GLN A 25 2.95 -13.77 2.55
C GLN A 25 3.79 -12.59 3.04
N VAL A 26 3.54 -11.38 2.52
CA VAL A 26 4.26 -10.18 2.97
C VAL A 26 3.66 -9.54 4.23
N GLY A 27 2.63 -10.17 4.82
CA GLY A 27 2.07 -9.75 6.09
C GLY A 27 1.22 -8.48 6.02
N VAL A 28 0.48 -8.26 4.91
CA VAL A 28 -0.49 -7.16 4.83
C VAL A 28 -1.56 -7.33 5.91
N PRO A 29 -1.71 -6.36 6.85
CA PRO A 29 -2.59 -6.53 8.00
C PRO A 29 -4.07 -6.44 7.66
N ALA A 30 -4.43 -5.64 6.66
CA ALA A 30 -5.83 -5.43 6.25
C ALA A 30 -5.91 -5.08 4.76
N LEU A 31 -7.03 -5.50 4.15
CA LEU A 31 -7.36 -5.22 2.75
C LEU A 31 -8.69 -4.49 2.67
N VAL A 32 -8.84 -3.63 1.69
CA VAL A 32 -10.13 -3.15 1.18
C VAL A 32 -10.25 -3.57 -0.28
N VAL A 33 -11.46 -3.81 -0.76
CA VAL A 33 -11.69 -4.25 -2.14
C VAL A 33 -12.37 -3.15 -2.93
N PHE A 34 -11.89 -2.91 -4.14
CA PHE A 34 -12.59 -2.11 -5.13
C PHE A 34 -13.06 -3.01 -6.28
N MET A 35 -14.35 -3.25 -6.35
CA MET A 35 -14.99 -3.98 -7.45
C MET A 35 -15.23 -3.01 -8.59
N ASN A 36 -14.28 -3.00 -9.54
CA ASN A 36 -14.21 -2.06 -10.65
C ASN A 36 -15.03 -2.54 -11.86
N LYS A 37 -15.30 -1.62 -12.79
CA LYS A 37 -16.02 -1.86 -14.05
C LYS A 37 -17.50 -2.20 -13.86
N VAL A 38 -18.15 -1.67 -12.83
CA VAL A 38 -19.60 -1.90 -12.63
C VAL A 38 -20.45 -1.30 -13.76
N ASP A 39 -19.89 -0.32 -14.48
CA ASP A 39 -20.50 0.26 -15.68
C ASP A 39 -20.64 -0.73 -16.86
N MET A 40 -20.02 -1.89 -16.77
CA MET A 40 -20.11 -2.97 -17.77
C MET A 40 -21.09 -4.07 -17.36
N VAL A 41 -21.74 -3.96 -16.22
CA VAL A 41 -22.61 -5.00 -15.66
C VAL A 41 -23.97 -4.38 -15.32
N ASP A 42 -25.00 -4.75 -16.06
CA ASP A 42 -26.36 -4.26 -15.86
C ASP A 42 -27.19 -5.11 -14.88
N ASP A 43 -26.63 -6.27 -14.47
CA ASP A 43 -27.30 -7.24 -13.61
C ASP A 43 -26.78 -7.15 -12.18
N GLU A 44 -27.65 -6.74 -11.27
CA GLU A 44 -27.31 -6.59 -9.85
C GLU A 44 -27.05 -7.95 -9.17
N GLU A 45 -27.75 -9.01 -9.58
CA GLU A 45 -27.52 -10.36 -9.05
C GLU A 45 -26.13 -10.87 -9.41
N LEU A 46 -25.60 -10.51 -10.57
CA LEU A 46 -24.22 -10.82 -10.95
C LEU A 46 -23.20 -10.08 -10.11
N LEU A 47 -23.46 -8.81 -9.78
CA LEU A 47 -22.58 -8.05 -8.87
C LEU A 47 -22.54 -8.66 -7.47
N GLU A 48 -23.68 -9.13 -6.97
CA GLU A 48 -23.74 -9.82 -5.66
C GLU A 48 -23.02 -11.17 -5.70
N LEU A 49 -23.13 -11.91 -6.78
CA LEU A 49 -22.43 -13.18 -6.96
C LEU A 49 -20.91 -12.99 -6.95
N VAL A 50 -20.40 -12.01 -7.72
CA VAL A 50 -18.97 -11.69 -7.76
C VAL A 50 -18.48 -11.23 -6.39
N GLU A 51 -19.26 -10.43 -5.66
CA GLU A 51 -18.93 -10.04 -4.29
C GLU A 51 -18.79 -11.26 -3.38
N MET A 52 -19.72 -12.19 -3.46
CA MET A 52 -19.71 -13.41 -2.65
C MET A 52 -18.47 -14.27 -2.97
N GLU A 53 -18.14 -14.45 -4.23
CA GLU A 53 -16.92 -15.17 -4.65
C GLU A 53 -15.64 -14.53 -4.14
N VAL A 54 -15.56 -13.19 -4.14
CA VAL A 54 -14.42 -12.44 -3.61
C VAL A 54 -14.31 -12.64 -2.09
N ARG A 55 -15.42 -12.59 -1.35
CA ARG A 55 -15.46 -12.82 0.09
C ARG A 55 -15.02 -14.24 0.47
N GLU A 56 -15.51 -15.25 -0.23
CA GLU A 56 -15.12 -16.65 -0.07
C GLU A 56 -13.61 -16.83 -0.36
N LEU A 57 -13.14 -16.20 -1.44
CA LEU A 57 -11.73 -16.26 -1.81
C LEU A 57 -10.84 -15.64 -0.72
N LEU A 58 -11.17 -14.44 -0.22
CA LEU A 58 -10.42 -13.78 0.86
C LEU A 58 -10.41 -14.63 2.13
N SER A 59 -11.56 -15.23 2.49
CA SER A 59 -11.68 -16.12 3.65
C SER A 59 -10.81 -17.36 3.50
N SER A 60 -10.69 -17.92 2.29
CA SER A 60 -9.84 -19.09 2.02
C SER A 60 -8.34 -18.81 2.25
N TYR A 61 -7.92 -17.54 2.12
CA TYR A 61 -6.56 -17.07 2.41
C TYR A 61 -6.42 -16.44 3.81
N GLN A 62 -7.37 -16.71 4.70
CA GLN A 62 -7.35 -16.25 6.10
C GLN A 62 -7.42 -14.72 6.28
N PHE A 63 -8.02 -14.01 5.36
CA PHE A 63 -8.51 -12.67 5.58
C PHE A 63 -9.97 -12.71 6.06
N PRO A 64 -10.46 -11.74 6.84
CA PRO A 64 -11.85 -11.73 7.32
C PRO A 64 -12.81 -11.31 6.21
N GLY A 65 -13.05 -12.20 5.23
CA GLY A 65 -13.78 -11.90 4.01
C GLY A 65 -15.17 -11.30 4.21
N ASP A 66 -15.86 -11.68 5.29
CA ASP A 66 -17.20 -11.16 5.61
C ASP A 66 -17.15 -9.71 6.09
N ASP A 67 -16.07 -9.30 6.78
CA ASP A 67 -15.94 -7.97 7.38
C ASP A 67 -15.23 -6.95 6.47
N ILE A 68 -14.57 -7.43 5.41
CA ILE A 68 -13.79 -6.57 4.51
C ILE A 68 -14.72 -5.63 3.73
N PRO A 69 -14.46 -4.30 3.74
CA PRO A 69 -15.19 -3.37 2.90
C PRO A 69 -14.98 -3.67 1.42
N ILE A 70 -16.09 -3.81 0.68
CA ILE A 70 -16.10 -3.96 -0.78
C ILE A 70 -16.86 -2.77 -1.36
N VAL A 71 -16.17 -1.92 -2.09
CA VAL A 71 -16.75 -0.77 -2.77
C VAL A 71 -16.92 -1.11 -4.25
N LYS A 72 -18.14 -0.94 -4.76
CA LYS A 72 -18.51 -1.21 -6.15
C LYS A 72 -18.49 0.11 -6.94
N GLY A 73 -17.71 0.20 -8.02
CA GLY A 73 -17.59 1.43 -8.78
C GLY A 73 -16.94 1.27 -10.17
N SER A 74 -16.84 2.37 -10.87
CA SER A 74 -16.14 2.47 -12.16
C SER A 74 -15.06 3.54 -12.10
N ALA A 75 -13.80 3.10 -12.10
CA ALA A 75 -12.68 4.01 -12.14
C ALA A 75 -12.64 4.82 -13.46
N LEU A 76 -13.11 4.25 -14.56
CA LEU A 76 -13.22 4.95 -15.84
C LEU A 76 -14.24 6.07 -15.77
N ALA A 77 -15.42 5.81 -15.20
CA ALA A 77 -16.45 6.85 -15.01
C ALA A 77 -15.92 8.01 -14.13
N ALA A 78 -15.13 7.69 -13.09
CA ALA A 78 -14.51 8.72 -12.25
C ALA A 78 -13.48 9.57 -13.01
N VAL A 79 -12.64 8.96 -13.86
CA VAL A 79 -11.63 9.67 -14.65
C VAL A 79 -12.24 10.54 -15.74
N GLU A 80 -13.34 10.08 -16.35
CA GLU A 80 -14.05 10.79 -17.42
C GLU A 80 -15.11 11.77 -16.89
N ASP A 81 -15.22 11.92 -15.56
CA ASP A 81 -16.21 12.79 -14.89
C ASP A 81 -17.66 12.51 -15.38
N ARG A 82 -17.97 11.24 -15.56
CA ARG A 82 -19.32 10.77 -15.89
C ARG A 82 -19.88 9.92 -14.76
N ASP A 83 -21.21 9.97 -14.61
CA ASP A 83 -21.96 9.23 -13.60
C ASP A 83 -21.29 9.21 -12.21
N PRO A 84 -21.37 10.31 -11.46
CA PRO A 84 -20.71 10.42 -10.16
C PRO A 84 -21.08 9.30 -9.19
N ALA A 85 -22.31 8.77 -9.29
CA ALA A 85 -22.84 7.74 -8.38
C ALA A 85 -22.06 6.42 -8.44
N ILE A 86 -21.52 6.05 -9.59
CA ILE A 86 -20.67 4.86 -9.76
C ILE A 86 -19.18 5.22 -9.95
N GLY A 87 -18.87 6.51 -10.21
CA GLY A 87 -17.55 7.05 -10.48
C GLY A 87 -16.93 7.69 -9.25
N GLN A 88 -16.91 9.01 -9.21
CA GLN A 88 -16.19 9.80 -8.21
C GLN A 88 -16.64 9.51 -6.77
N ASP A 89 -17.95 9.37 -6.52
CA ASP A 89 -18.49 9.10 -5.18
C ASP A 89 -17.97 7.77 -4.64
N ARG A 90 -17.84 6.75 -5.50
CA ARG A 90 -17.31 5.43 -5.11
C ARG A 90 -15.81 5.45 -4.86
N VAL A 91 -15.07 6.26 -5.58
CA VAL A 91 -13.63 6.45 -5.28
C VAL A 91 -13.45 7.15 -3.93
N LEU A 92 -14.28 8.13 -3.59
CA LEU A 92 -14.25 8.78 -2.27
C LEU A 92 -14.68 7.81 -1.16
N GLU A 93 -15.67 6.96 -1.41
CA GLU A 93 -16.08 5.89 -0.49
C GLU A 93 -14.93 4.89 -0.26
N LEU A 94 -14.21 4.49 -1.32
CA LEU A 94 -13.01 3.65 -1.21
C LEU A 94 -11.96 4.31 -0.31
N MET A 95 -11.69 5.60 -0.49
CA MET A 95 -10.73 6.32 0.35
C MET A 95 -11.19 6.38 1.81
N THR A 96 -12.49 6.57 2.04
CA THR A 96 -13.08 6.51 3.38
C THR A 96 -12.91 5.12 4.00
N ALA A 97 -13.13 4.05 3.22
CA ALA A 97 -12.92 2.67 3.67
C ALA A 97 -11.44 2.42 4.03
N VAL A 98 -10.49 2.95 3.23
CA VAL A 98 -9.06 2.88 3.53
C VAL A 98 -8.75 3.57 4.87
N ASP A 99 -9.25 4.78 5.08
CA ASP A 99 -8.96 5.57 6.28
C ASP A 99 -9.58 4.97 7.56
N THR A 100 -10.72 4.28 7.43
CA THR A 100 -11.45 3.74 8.58
C THR A 100 -11.13 2.29 8.90
N TYR A 101 -10.87 1.46 7.89
CA TYR A 101 -10.69 0.02 8.06
C TYR A 101 -9.23 -0.41 8.16
N ILE A 102 -8.31 0.25 7.43
CA ILE A 102 -6.89 -0.10 7.48
C ILE A 102 -6.25 0.49 8.74
N PRO A 103 -5.66 -0.35 9.62
CA PRO A 103 -5.07 0.16 10.85
C PRO A 103 -3.85 1.05 10.55
N GLN A 104 -3.70 2.10 11.33
CA GLN A 104 -2.48 2.92 11.32
C GLN A 104 -1.29 2.05 11.72
N PRO A 105 -0.20 2.02 10.94
CA PRO A 105 0.99 1.27 11.30
C PRO A 105 1.64 1.87 12.55
N GLU A 106 2.01 1.01 13.50
CA GLU A 106 2.84 1.42 14.61
C GLU A 106 4.23 1.77 14.10
N ARG A 107 4.71 2.97 14.45
CA ARG A 107 6.06 3.42 14.13
C ARG A 107 6.87 3.49 15.42
N PRO A 108 7.80 2.56 15.66
CA PRO A 108 8.62 2.55 16.88
C PRO A 108 9.72 3.63 16.81
N VAL A 109 9.32 4.90 16.89
CA VAL A 109 10.22 6.07 16.78
C VAL A 109 11.17 6.23 17.95
N ASP A 110 10.84 5.66 19.12
CA ASP A 110 11.64 5.71 20.34
C ASP A 110 12.80 4.69 20.37
N LEU A 111 12.87 3.80 19.38
CA LEU A 111 13.95 2.84 19.24
C LEU A 111 15.13 3.43 18.45
N PRO A 112 16.34 2.85 18.59
CA PRO A 112 17.46 3.23 17.75
C PRO A 112 17.13 3.14 16.26
N PHE A 113 17.57 4.13 15.48
CA PHE A 113 17.35 4.19 14.04
C PHE A 113 17.82 2.92 13.34
N LEU A 114 16.98 2.40 12.47
CA LEU A 114 17.30 1.27 11.59
C LEU A 114 16.64 1.45 10.23
N MET A 115 17.45 1.42 9.19
CA MET A 115 17.01 1.44 7.80
C MET A 115 17.82 0.39 7.01
N PRO A 116 17.20 -0.73 6.61
CA PRO A 116 17.80 -1.64 5.64
C PRO A 116 18.08 -0.90 4.32
N VAL A 117 19.31 -1.04 3.81
CA VAL A 117 19.69 -0.42 2.54
C VAL A 117 19.18 -1.29 1.39
N GLU A 118 18.33 -0.71 0.54
CA GLU A 118 17.76 -1.37 -0.64
C GLU A 118 18.56 -1.04 -1.89
N ASP A 119 19.00 0.22 -2.03
CA ASP A 119 19.77 0.65 -3.17
C ASP A 119 20.82 1.71 -2.80
N VAL A 120 21.87 1.84 -3.63
CA VAL A 120 23.00 2.74 -3.40
C VAL A 120 23.33 3.51 -4.67
N PHE A 121 23.36 4.83 -4.56
CA PHE A 121 23.67 5.73 -5.67
C PHE A 121 24.83 6.65 -5.32
N SER A 122 25.67 6.97 -6.32
CA SER A 122 26.63 8.06 -6.24
C SER A 122 26.14 9.26 -7.02
N ILE A 123 25.86 10.36 -6.32
CA ILE A 123 25.35 11.59 -6.92
C ILE A 123 26.43 12.66 -6.87
N SER A 124 26.77 13.20 -8.05
CA SER A 124 27.74 14.30 -8.15
C SER A 124 27.35 15.50 -7.30
N GLY A 125 28.23 15.95 -6.41
CA GLY A 125 27.97 17.06 -5.48
C GLY A 125 27.22 16.71 -4.21
N ARG A 126 26.63 15.48 -4.10
CA ARG A 126 25.94 15.01 -2.90
C ARG A 126 26.62 13.81 -2.22
N GLY A 127 27.50 13.11 -2.94
CA GLY A 127 28.19 11.93 -2.42
C GLY A 127 27.38 10.64 -2.58
N THR A 128 27.53 9.73 -1.63
CA THR A 128 26.81 8.46 -1.61
C THR A 128 25.41 8.67 -1.02
N VAL A 129 24.40 8.26 -1.78
CA VAL A 129 22.99 8.26 -1.35
C VAL A 129 22.53 6.81 -1.26
N VAL A 130 21.88 6.47 -0.17
CA VAL A 130 21.25 5.16 0.05
C VAL A 130 19.75 5.32 0.14
N THR A 131 19.01 4.36 -0.39
CA THR A 131 17.55 4.28 -0.25
C THR A 131 17.16 3.07 0.59
N GLY A 132 16.01 3.17 1.24
CA GLY A 132 15.45 2.11 2.05
C GLY A 132 14.25 2.61 2.83
N ARG A 133 13.55 1.70 3.47
CA ARG A 133 12.47 2.03 4.40
C ARG A 133 13.02 2.16 5.81
N VAL A 134 12.69 3.25 6.50
CA VAL A 134 12.97 3.36 7.93
C VAL A 134 12.07 2.37 8.68
N GLU A 135 12.66 1.34 9.29
CA GLU A 135 11.93 0.32 10.03
C GLU A 135 11.61 0.78 11.46
N ARG A 136 12.48 1.57 12.05
CA ARG A 136 12.34 2.11 13.40
C ARG A 136 13.28 3.29 13.67
N GLY A 137 12.95 4.04 14.71
CA GLY A 137 13.74 5.18 15.13
C GLY A 137 13.61 6.38 14.21
N VAL A 138 14.39 7.39 14.49
CA VAL A 138 14.47 8.65 13.75
C VAL A 138 15.92 8.94 13.43
N VAL A 139 16.21 9.41 12.23
CA VAL A 139 17.51 9.98 11.86
C VAL A 139 17.33 11.45 11.49
N LYS A 140 18.19 12.31 12.00
CA LYS A 140 18.20 13.75 11.69
C LYS A 140 19.40 14.09 10.82
N VAL A 141 19.25 15.14 10.02
CA VAL A 141 20.38 15.72 9.30
C VAL A 141 21.45 16.18 10.28
N GLY A 142 22.69 15.78 10.04
CA GLY A 142 23.85 16.05 10.91
C GLY A 142 24.14 14.97 11.96
N GLU A 143 23.27 13.98 12.14
CA GLU A 143 23.53 12.88 13.08
C GLU A 143 24.53 11.85 12.54
N GLU A 144 25.31 11.26 13.46
CA GLU A 144 26.19 10.14 13.16
C GLU A 144 25.35 8.86 13.01
N VAL A 145 25.59 8.11 11.95
CA VAL A 145 24.97 6.81 11.69
C VAL A 145 26.04 5.74 11.50
N GLU A 146 25.72 4.51 11.82
CA GLU A 146 26.57 3.35 11.63
C GLU A 146 26.10 2.53 10.42
N ILE A 147 27.04 2.25 9.51
CA ILE A 147 26.81 1.33 8.39
C ILE A 147 27.23 -0.06 8.86
N VAL A 148 26.25 -0.93 9.02
CA VAL A 148 26.42 -2.31 9.49
C VAL A 148 26.21 -3.28 8.33
N GLY A 149 27.10 -4.27 8.18
CA GLY A 149 27.00 -5.27 7.13
C GLY A 149 28.12 -6.30 7.23
N ILE A 150 28.50 -6.89 6.09
CA ILE A 150 29.53 -7.93 6.01
C ILE A 150 30.93 -7.37 6.36
N ARG A 151 31.17 -6.07 6.08
CA ARG A 151 32.40 -5.38 6.41
C ARG A 151 32.37 -4.85 7.85
N PRO A 152 33.53 -4.53 8.43
CA PRO A 152 33.56 -3.85 9.72
C PRO A 152 32.67 -2.60 9.73
N VAL A 153 32.02 -2.36 10.87
CA VAL A 153 31.13 -1.21 11.06
C VAL A 153 31.86 0.10 10.73
N GLN A 154 31.23 0.93 9.95
CA GLN A 154 31.73 2.25 9.58
C GLN A 154 30.78 3.33 10.10
N LYS A 155 31.34 4.39 10.64
CA LYS A 155 30.60 5.57 11.08
C LYS A 155 30.65 6.64 10.01
N THR A 156 29.51 7.29 9.79
CA THR A 156 29.40 8.42 8.87
C THR A 156 28.32 9.38 9.36
N THR A 157 28.26 10.56 8.76
CA THR A 157 27.24 11.55 9.10
C THR A 157 26.15 11.56 8.05
N CYS A 158 24.88 11.55 8.50
CA CYS A 158 23.74 11.78 7.65
C CYS A 158 23.69 13.24 7.20
N THR A 159 24.09 13.54 5.97
CA THR A 159 24.18 14.91 5.45
C THR A 159 22.88 15.43 4.86
N GLY A 160 21.88 14.55 4.65
CA GLY A 160 20.57 14.93 4.12
C GLY A 160 19.59 13.78 4.16
N VAL A 161 18.32 14.12 4.27
CA VAL A 161 17.18 13.21 4.18
C VAL A 161 16.26 13.71 3.08
N GLU A 162 15.81 12.80 2.21
CA GLU A 162 14.92 13.15 1.11
C GLU A 162 13.81 12.10 0.98
N MET A 163 12.58 12.55 0.78
CA MET A 163 11.44 11.70 0.48
C MET A 163 10.58 12.37 -0.60
N PHE A 164 10.20 11.62 -1.65
CA PHE A 164 9.43 12.12 -2.79
C PHE A 164 9.98 13.41 -3.40
N ARG A 165 11.32 13.50 -3.55
CA ARG A 165 12.06 14.69 -4.06
C ARG A 165 11.92 15.95 -3.19
N LYS A 166 11.54 15.78 -1.92
CA LYS A 166 11.52 16.86 -0.93
C LYS A 166 12.58 16.62 0.13
N LEU A 167 13.39 17.63 0.40
CA LEU A 167 14.34 17.61 1.50
C LEU A 167 13.59 17.71 2.82
N LEU A 168 13.99 16.90 3.78
CA LEU A 168 13.43 16.83 5.12
C LEU A 168 14.53 17.05 6.15
N ASP A 169 14.16 17.53 7.33
CA ASP A 169 15.09 17.69 8.45
C ASP A 169 15.35 16.34 9.16
N GLN A 170 14.43 15.39 9.04
CA GLN A 170 14.53 14.06 9.63
C GLN A 170 13.79 13.01 8.82
N GLY A 171 14.17 11.72 9.01
CA GLY A 171 13.49 10.54 8.48
C GLY A 171 12.99 9.63 9.61
N GLN A 172 11.75 9.09 9.44
CA GLN A 172 11.13 8.15 10.38
C GLN A 172 10.25 7.15 9.63
#